data_931065be8b8e3a8b0eef5b17894b796d
#
_entry.id   931065be8b8e3a8b0eef5b17894b796d
#
_cell.length_a   1.000
_cell.length_b   1.000
_cell.length_c   1.000
_cell.angle_alpha   90.00
_cell.angle_beta   90.00
_cell.angle_gamma   90.00
#
_symmetry.space_group_name_H-M   'P 1'
#
loop_
_entity.id
_entity.type
_entity.pdbx_description
1 polymer ?
#
loop_
_entity_poly.entity_id
_entity_poly.type
_entity_poly.pdbx_seq_one_letter_code
_entity_poly.pdbx_strand_id
1 'polypeptide(L)'
;YCSNARYLLVYRNPTSLFTSIINSMKIFLDTADTQTIQNGYNTGLIDGITTNPTLIMKSGRNPEIVYQELIDMGLQDVSMEVVGNRKEMYEEGTRLADKFGKYATIKVPCTPDGLAVCKELSRKLIKVNVTLIFSPSQAILAAKAGAKYVSPFVGRVDDNSFGGLCLI
;
A
#
# COMPACT_ATOMS: atom_id res chain seq x y z
N TYR A 1 -21.66 -1.27 15.32
CA TYR A 1 -20.87 -2.40 14.77
C TYR A 1 -19.94 -1.83 13.72
N CYS A 2 -18.74 -1.38 14.12
CA CYS A 2 -17.69 -1.01 13.17
C CYS A 2 -17.05 -2.31 12.66
N SER A 3 -17.21 -2.57 11.35
CA SER A 3 -16.44 -3.60 10.66
C SER A 3 -14.94 -3.25 10.79
N ASN A 4 -14.07 -4.27 10.91
CA ASN A 4 -12.62 -4.15 11.07
C ASN A 4 -11.88 -3.55 9.84
N ALA A 5 -12.55 -2.77 9.00
CA ALA A 5 -11.94 -2.09 7.87
C ALA A 5 -11.13 -0.88 8.37
N ARG A 6 -9.84 -0.85 8.05
CA ARG A 6 -8.95 0.27 8.33
C ARG A 6 -8.82 1.13 7.08
N TYR A 7 -8.95 2.45 7.24
CA TYR A 7 -8.73 3.41 6.16
C TYR A 7 -7.31 3.95 6.24
N LEU A 8 -6.59 3.89 5.14
CA LEU A 8 -5.26 4.46 5.01
C LEU A 8 -5.36 5.72 4.14
N LEU A 9 -5.06 6.87 4.72
CA LEU A 9 -4.92 8.13 4.00
C LEU A 9 -3.52 8.21 3.38
N VAL A 10 -3.45 8.35 2.07
CA VAL A 10 -2.18 8.43 1.34
C VAL A 10 -2.07 9.80 0.69
N TYR A 11 -1.07 10.59 1.11
CA TYR A 11 -0.80 11.90 0.53
C TYR A 11 0.07 11.78 -0.73
N ARG A 12 -0.34 12.41 -1.82
CA ARG A 12 0.44 12.57 -3.05
C ARG A 12 0.96 14.00 -3.15
N ASN A 13 2.25 14.17 -3.35
CA ASN A 13 2.87 15.49 -3.56
C ASN A 13 2.41 16.11 -4.91
N PRO A 14 1.73 17.29 -4.94
CA PRO A 14 1.25 17.90 -6.17
C PRO A 14 2.32 18.77 -6.82
N THR A 15 2.51 18.62 -8.12
CA THR A 15 3.41 19.46 -8.93
C THR A 15 2.70 20.66 -9.61
N SER A 16 1.47 21.03 -9.25
CA SER A 16 0.81 22.24 -9.73
C SER A 16 -0.32 22.74 -8.81
N LEU A 17 -0.34 24.04 -8.62
CA LEU A 17 -0.82 24.78 -7.44
C LEU A 17 -2.33 25.06 -7.31
N PHE A 18 -3.31 24.59 -8.00
CA PHE A 18 -4.69 24.97 -7.66
C PHE A 18 -5.84 24.04 -8.09
N THR A 19 -5.64 23.11 -8.99
CA THR A 19 -6.74 22.23 -9.46
C THR A 19 -6.69 20.81 -8.87
N SER A 20 -5.80 20.54 -7.94
CA SER A 20 -5.43 19.16 -7.60
C SER A 20 -5.74 18.69 -6.18
N ILE A 21 -6.24 19.52 -5.28
CA ILE A 21 -6.39 19.10 -3.86
C ILE A 21 -7.45 17.98 -3.73
N ILE A 22 -8.55 18.08 -4.44
CA ILE A 22 -9.63 17.08 -4.38
C ILE A 22 -9.24 15.78 -5.12
N ASN A 23 -8.45 15.90 -6.20
CA ASN A 23 -7.94 14.74 -6.96
C ASN A 23 -6.61 14.18 -6.44
N SER A 24 -6.03 14.77 -5.39
CA SER A 24 -4.72 14.37 -4.85
C SER A 24 -4.80 13.41 -3.67
N MET A 25 -5.90 13.41 -2.93
CA MET A 25 -6.11 12.48 -1.82
C MET A 25 -6.64 11.15 -2.36
N LYS A 26 -6.01 10.06 -1.96
CA LYS A 26 -6.45 8.71 -2.29
C LYS A 26 -6.85 7.96 -1.03
N ILE A 27 -7.97 7.26 -1.11
CA ILE A 27 -8.49 6.46 0.00
C ILE A 27 -8.31 4.98 -0.34
N PHE A 28 -7.57 4.27 0.51
CA PHE A 28 -7.35 2.83 0.40
C PHE A 28 -8.05 2.10 1.54
N LEU A 29 -8.65 0.96 1.24
CA LEU A 29 -9.08 0.00 2.25
C LEU A 29 -7.96 -0.98 2.56
N ASP A 30 -7.73 -1.27 3.83
CA ASP A 30 -6.76 -2.28 4.29
C ASP A 30 -7.52 -3.53 4.78
N THR A 31 -7.87 -4.39 3.85
CA THR A 31 -8.62 -5.62 4.11
C THR A 31 -8.46 -6.62 2.97
N ALA A 32 -8.70 -7.91 3.25
CA ALA A 32 -8.83 -8.97 2.26
C ALA A 32 -10.28 -9.51 2.14
N ASP A 33 -11.23 -8.94 2.90
CA ASP A 33 -12.64 -9.31 2.84
C ASP A 33 -13.33 -8.70 1.61
N THR A 34 -13.66 -9.57 0.66
CA THR A 34 -14.22 -9.17 -0.64
C THR A 34 -15.56 -8.45 -0.52
N GLN A 35 -16.40 -8.78 0.48
CA GLN A 35 -17.68 -8.11 0.68
C GLN A 35 -17.49 -6.67 1.16
N THR A 36 -16.59 -6.45 2.11
CA THR A 36 -16.22 -5.11 2.60
C THR A 36 -15.63 -4.28 1.46
N ILE A 37 -14.77 -4.88 0.63
CA ILE A 37 -14.17 -4.21 -0.52
C ILE A 37 -15.26 -3.81 -1.53
N GLN A 38 -16.16 -4.71 -1.87
CA GLN A 38 -17.25 -4.42 -2.80
C GLN A 38 -18.15 -3.29 -2.29
N ASN A 39 -18.51 -3.31 -1.01
CA ASN A 39 -19.29 -2.26 -0.39
C ASN A 39 -18.57 -0.90 -0.45
N GLY A 40 -17.27 -0.89 -0.14
CA GLY A 40 -16.45 0.32 -0.24
C GLY A 40 -16.34 0.83 -1.68
N TYR A 41 -16.07 -0.05 -2.63
CA TYR A 41 -15.97 0.28 -4.05
C TYR A 41 -17.27 0.91 -4.58
N ASN A 42 -18.43 0.37 -4.19
CA ASN A 42 -19.74 0.87 -4.62
C ASN A 42 -20.01 2.31 -4.13
N THR A 43 -19.29 2.81 -3.13
CA THR A 43 -19.39 4.22 -2.71
C THR A 43 -18.78 5.18 -3.73
N GLY A 44 -17.92 4.70 -4.63
CA GLY A 44 -17.14 5.51 -5.56
C GLY A 44 -16.01 6.31 -4.90
N LEU A 45 -15.73 6.11 -3.61
CA LEU A 45 -14.73 6.87 -2.85
C LEU A 45 -13.39 6.15 -2.70
N ILE A 46 -13.33 4.85 -3.03
CA ILE A 46 -12.14 4.03 -2.82
C ILE A 46 -11.31 4.00 -4.09
N ASP A 47 -10.05 4.44 -3.98
CA ASP A 47 -9.08 4.47 -5.07
C ASP A 47 -8.29 3.17 -5.19
N GLY A 48 -8.12 2.45 -4.09
CA GLY A 48 -7.31 1.23 -4.08
C GLY A 48 -7.47 0.40 -2.82
N ILE A 49 -6.77 -0.71 -2.82
CA ILE A 49 -6.75 -1.68 -1.72
C ILE A 49 -5.30 -1.92 -1.28
N THR A 50 -5.10 -1.97 0.04
CA THR A 50 -3.88 -2.56 0.60
C THR A 50 -4.19 -3.94 1.15
N THR A 51 -3.40 -4.91 0.75
CA THR A 51 -3.46 -6.26 1.28
C THR A 51 -2.16 -6.62 1.99
N ASN A 52 -2.16 -7.72 2.72
CA ASN A 52 -0.93 -8.34 3.20
C ASN A 52 -1.04 -9.88 3.12
N PRO A 53 0.09 -10.59 3.01
CA PRO A 53 0.10 -12.04 2.88
C PRO A 53 -0.63 -12.75 4.01
N THR A 54 -0.51 -12.26 5.24
CA THR A 54 -1.15 -12.87 6.42
C THR A 54 -2.68 -12.83 6.32
N LEU A 55 -3.26 -11.72 5.85
CA LEU A 55 -4.71 -11.60 5.67
C LEU A 55 -5.20 -12.55 4.58
N ILE A 56 -4.49 -12.62 3.46
CA ILE A 56 -4.85 -13.49 2.33
C ILE A 56 -4.68 -14.98 2.71
N MET A 57 -3.57 -15.33 3.36
CA MET A 57 -3.34 -16.71 3.80
C MET A 57 -4.39 -17.19 4.81
N LYS A 58 -4.84 -16.34 5.72
CA LYS A 58 -5.93 -16.67 6.66
C LYS A 58 -7.24 -16.98 5.94
N SER A 59 -7.47 -16.43 4.77
CA SER A 59 -8.64 -16.74 3.95
C SER A 59 -8.49 -18.07 3.16
N GLY A 60 -7.33 -18.72 3.21
CA GLY A 60 -7.03 -19.96 2.46
C GLY A 60 -6.92 -19.75 0.95
N ARG A 61 -6.84 -18.51 0.48
CA ARG A 61 -6.89 -18.17 -0.94
C ARG A 61 -5.49 -17.92 -1.50
N ASN A 62 -5.34 -18.14 -2.81
CA ASN A 62 -4.12 -17.77 -3.53
C ASN A 62 -4.06 -16.23 -3.69
N PRO A 63 -2.95 -15.56 -3.28
CA PRO A 63 -2.83 -14.12 -3.38
C PRO A 63 -3.05 -13.56 -4.79
N GLU A 64 -2.53 -14.21 -5.81
CA GLU A 64 -2.64 -13.71 -7.19
C GLU A 64 -4.07 -13.81 -7.75
N ILE A 65 -4.84 -14.80 -7.30
CA ILE A 65 -6.27 -14.88 -7.63
C ILE A 65 -7.00 -13.72 -6.98
N VAL A 66 -6.70 -13.42 -5.71
CA VAL A 66 -7.30 -12.27 -5.00
C VAL A 66 -6.94 -10.96 -5.71
N TYR A 67 -5.68 -10.76 -6.09
CA TYR A 67 -5.26 -9.55 -6.81
C TYR A 67 -6.01 -9.39 -8.14
N GLN A 68 -6.17 -10.49 -8.89
CA GLN A 68 -6.90 -10.45 -10.16
C GLN A 68 -8.37 -10.08 -9.95
N GLU A 69 -9.03 -10.68 -8.97
CA GLU A 69 -10.43 -10.35 -8.63
C GLU A 69 -10.60 -8.87 -8.25
N LEU A 70 -9.68 -8.31 -7.47
CA LEU A 70 -9.70 -6.89 -7.10
C LEU A 70 -9.56 -5.98 -8.31
N ILE A 71 -8.71 -6.36 -9.25
CA ILE A 71 -8.54 -5.63 -10.52
C ILE A 71 -9.79 -5.75 -11.39
N ASP A 72 -10.37 -6.94 -11.48
CA ASP A 72 -11.59 -7.20 -12.26
C ASP A 72 -12.82 -6.47 -11.69
N MET A 73 -12.83 -6.19 -10.37
CA MET A 73 -13.83 -5.31 -9.74
C MET A 73 -13.69 -3.85 -10.18
N GLY A 74 -12.59 -3.46 -10.84
CA GLY A 74 -12.35 -2.10 -11.32
C GLY A 74 -11.40 -1.27 -10.46
N LEU A 75 -10.81 -1.83 -9.41
CA LEU A 75 -9.83 -1.14 -8.56
C LEU A 75 -8.58 -0.77 -9.36
N GLN A 76 -8.18 0.50 -9.24
CA GLN A 76 -7.09 1.05 -10.05
C GLN A 76 -5.72 0.92 -9.39
N ASP A 77 -5.68 0.54 -8.11
CA ASP A 77 -4.43 0.41 -7.35
C ASP A 77 -4.54 -0.69 -6.29
N VAL A 78 -3.72 -1.73 -6.43
CA VAL A 78 -3.69 -2.87 -5.51
C VAL A 78 -2.27 -3.00 -4.95
N SER A 79 -2.13 -2.79 -3.64
CA SER A 79 -0.85 -2.96 -2.94
C SER A 79 -0.61 -4.44 -2.63
N MET A 80 0.42 -5.00 -3.27
CA MET A 80 0.84 -6.40 -3.23
C MET A 80 2.12 -6.50 -2.41
N GLU A 81 2.05 -7.09 -1.22
CA GLU A 81 3.19 -7.15 -0.30
C GLU A 81 4.14 -8.29 -0.65
N VAL A 82 5.42 -7.96 -0.72
CA VAL A 82 6.53 -8.90 -0.90
C VAL A 82 7.36 -8.97 0.37
N VAL A 83 7.85 -10.16 0.70
CA VAL A 83 8.61 -10.45 1.91
C VAL A 83 9.86 -11.26 1.58
N GLY A 84 10.82 -11.28 2.48
CA GLY A 84 12.07 -12.01 2.31
C GLY A 84 13.30 -11.09 2.34
N ASN A 85 14.43 -11.58 1.83
CA ASN A 85 15.62 -10.78 1.64
C ASN A 85 15.51 -9.84 0.43
N ARG A 86 16.48 -8.95 0.26
CA ARG A 86 16.48 -7.95 -0.82
C ARG A 86 16.27 -8.56 -2.20
N LYS A 87 16.95 -9.68 -2.50
CA LYS A 87 16.87 -10.34 -3.81
C LYS A 87 15.46 -10.90 -4.05
N GLU A 88 14.93 -11.63 -3.08
CA GLU A 88 13.60 -12.22 -3.14
C GLU A 88 12.50 -11.16 -3.32
N MET A 89 12.54 -10.09 -2.52
CA MET A 89 11.59 -8.98 -2.63
C MET A 89 11.67 -8.28 -3.99
N TYR A 90 12.87 -8.11 -4.54
CA TYR A 90 13.05 -7.47 -5.83
C TYR A 90 12.54 -8.33 -6.99
N GLU A 91 12.89 -9.63 -7.00
CA GLU A 91 12.47 -10.57 -8.03
C GLU A 91 10.94 -10.73 -8.02
N GLU A 92 10.35 -10.96 -6.86
CA GLU A 92 8.91 -11.10 -6.71
C GLU A 92 8.18 -9.79 -7.03
N GLY A 93 8.69 -8.66 -6.56
CA GLY A 93 8.12 -7.34 -6.87
C GLY A 93 8.13 -7.02 -8.38
N THR A 94 9.22 -7.35 -9.07
CA THR A 94 9.30 -7.20 -10.53
C THR A 94 8.30 -8.12 -11.21
N ARG A 95 8.22 -9.38 -10.82
CA ARG A 95 7.30 -10.38 -11.37
C ARG A 95 5.82 -9.95 -11.23
N LEU A 96 5.44 -9.47 -10.05
CA LEU A 96 4.08 -8.96 -9.81
C LEU A 96 3.79 -7.70 -10.64
N ALA A 97 4.75 -6.78 -10.75
CA ALA A 97 4.61 -5.58 -11.55
C ALA A 97 4.46 -5.91 -13.04
N ASP A 98 5.23 -6.88 -13.56
CA ASP A 98 5.12 -7.33 -14.95
C ASP A 98 3.76 -8.01 -15.20
N LYS A 99 3.26 -8.80 -14.24
CA LYS A 99 2.00 -9.52 -14.38
C LYS A 99 0.78 -8.61 -14.35
N PHE A 100 0.74 -7.68 -13.38
CA PHE A 100 -0.45 -6.87 -13.12
C PHE A 100 -0.34 -5.42 -13.64
N GLY A 101 0.82 -5.04 -14.16
CA GLY A 101 1.06 -3.77 -14.85
C GLY A 101 0.71 -2.55 -13.99
N LYS A 102 -0.05 -1.62 -14.57
CA LYS A 102 -0.41 -0.34 -13.92
C LYS A 102 -1.22 -0.48 -12.63
N TYR A 103 -1.83 -1.63 -12.40
CA TYR A 103 -2.64 -1.90 -11.20
C TYR A 103 -1.79 -2.28 -10.00
N ALA A 104 -0.60 -2.83 -10.23
CA ALA A 104 0.29 -3.24 -9.15
C ALA A 104 0.97 -2.05 -8.45
N THR A 105 0.93 -2.07 -7.14
CA THR A 105 1.82 -1.30 -6.28
C THR A 105 2.54 -2.28 -5.36
N ILE A 106 3.86 -2.35 -5.47
CA ILE A 106 4.65 -3.30 -4.69
C ILE A 106 4.83 -2.77 -3.28
N LYS A 107 4.39 -3.54 -2.28
CA LYS A 107 4.46 -3.16 -0.88
C LYS A 107 5.68 -3.83 -0.23
N VAL A 108 6.57 -3.01 0.33
CA VAL A 108 7.81 -3.47 0.97
C VAL A 108 7.92 -2.93 2.40
N PRO A 109 8.56 -3.64 3.34
CA PRO A 109 8.75 -3.15 4.71
C PRO A 109 9.76 -2.00 4.76
N CYS A 110 9.63 -1.12 5.76
CA CYS A 110 10.60 -0.05 6.04
C CYS A 110 11.85 -0.60 6.74
N THR A 111 12.59 -1.43 6.03
CA THR A 111 13.88 -1.99 6.44
C THR A 111 14.97 -1.51 5.48
N PRO A 112 16.27 -1.64 5.81
CA PRO A 112 17.34 -1.32 4.87
C PRO A 112 17.18 -2.00 3.51
N ASP A 113 16.85 -3.31 3.51
CA ASP A 113 16.60 -4.08 2.30
C ASP A 113 15.35 -3.60 1.55
N GLY A 114 14.24 -3.37 2.26
CA GLY A 114 13.01 -2.87 1.65
C GLY A 114 13.17 -1.48 1.03
N LEU A 115 13.91 -0.58 1.68
CA LEU A 115 14.23 0.74 1.12
C LEU A 115 15.15 0.64 -0.10
N ALA A 116 16.11 -0.30 -0.11
CA ALA A 116 16.95 -0.56 -1.28
C ALA A 116 16.10 -1.08 -2.45
N VAL A 117 15.22 -2.04 -2.20
CA VAL A 117 14.26 -2.56 -3.21
C VAL A 117 13.32 -1.47 -3.70
N CYS A 118 12.80 -0.64 -2.80
CA CYS A 118 11.98 0.52 -3.17
C CYS A 118 12.71 1.41 -4.19
N LYS A 119 13.98 1.73 -3.93
CA LYS A 119 14.80 2.55 -4.82
C LYS A 119 15.03 1.89 -6.19
N GLU A 120 15.23 0.59 -6.23
CA GLU A 120 15.45 -0.16 -7.47
C GLU A 120 14.18 -0.25 -8.32
N LEU A 121 13.05 -0.60 -7.71
CA LEU A 121 11.76 -0.71 -8.39
C LEU A 121 11.26 0.65 -8.88
N SER A 122 11.39 1.71 -8.06
CA SER A 122 10.97 3.06 -8.45
C SER A 122 11.76 3.62 -9.66
N ARG A 123 13.03 3.25 -9.81
CA ARG A 123 13.83 3.59 -11.00
C ARG A 123 13.30 2.94 -12.29
N LYS A 124 12.60 1.82 -12.15
CA LYS A 124 11.88 1.15 -13.24
C LYS A 124 10.45 1.67 -13.44
N LEU A 125 10.09 2.76 -12.75
CA LEU A 125 8.73 3.34 -12.76
C LEU A 125 7.66 2.42 -12.17
N ILE A 126 8.06 1.41 -11.41
CA ILE A 126 7.15 0.55 -10.64
C ILE A 126 6.72 1.31 -9.38
N LYS A 127 5.40 1.35 -9.13
CA LYS A 127 4.86 1.97 -7.92
C LYS A 127 5.24 1.16 -6.69
N VAL A 128 5.73 1.83 -5.65
CA VAL A 128 6.11 1.19 -4.38
C VAL A 128 5.39 1.86 -3.22
N ASN A 129 4.84 1.03 -2.32
CA ASN A 129 4.30 1.40 -1.03
C ASN A 129 5.24 0.90 0.06
N VAL A 130 5.83 1.81 0.84
CA VAL A 130 6.66 1.41 1.98
C VAL A 130 5.80 1.33 3.22
N THR A 131 5.69 0.13 3.78
CA THR A 131 4.89 -0.17 4.98
C THR A 131 5.74 -0.26 6.25
N LEU A 132 5.10 -0.45 7.40
CA LEU A 132 5.74 -0.49 8.71
C LEU A 132 6.46 0.83 9.03
N ILE A 133 5.79 1.93 8.76
CA ILE A 133 6.25 3.27 9.14
C ILE A 133 5.76 3.58 10.54
N PHE A 134 6.71 3.81 11.46
CA PHE A 134 6.45 4.11 12.86
C PHE A 134 7.02 5.48 13.30
N SER A 135 7.66 6.20 12.38
CA SER A 135 8.19 7.54 12.66
C SER A 135 8.21 8.42 11.41
N PRO A 136 8.15 9.75 11.56
CA PRO A 136 8.31 10.68 10.43
C PRO A 136 9.64 10.51 9.70
N SER A 137 10.71 10.19 10.41
CA SER A 137 12.03 9.95 9.81
C SER A 137 12.02 8.76 8.85
N GLN A 138 11.30 7.68 9.19
CA GLN A 138 11.13 6.54 8.30
C GLN A 138 10.34 6.92 7.04
N ALA A 139 9.30 7.74 7.17
CA ALA A 139 8.53 8.23 6.02
C ALA A 139 9.40 9.08 5.08
N ILE A 140 10.26 9.94 5.62
CA ILE A 140 11.22 10.73 4.83
C ILE A 140 12.20 9.83 4.08
N LEU A 141 12.73 8.78 4.73
CA LEU A 141 13.63 7.83 4.08
C LEU A 141 12.92 7.07 2.94
N ALA A 142 11.69 6.64 3.16
CA ALA A 142 10.87 5.98 2.15
C ALA A 142 10.61 6.90 0.94
N ALA A 143 10.24 8.15 1.18
CA ALA A 143 10.06 9.16 0.14
C ALA A 143 11.35 9.40 -0.66
N LYS A 144 12.49 9.49 0.03
CA LYS A 144 13.82 9.63 -0.60
C LYS A 144 14.24 8.40 -1.39
N ALA A 145 13.77 7.22 -1.01
CA ALA A 145 13.96 5.99 -1.78
C ALA A 145 13.08 5.92 -3.03
N GLY A 146 12.12 6.83 -3.19
CA GLY A 146 11.23 6.91 -4.35
C GLY A 146 9.88 6.24 -4.16
N ALA A 147 9.46 6.03 -2.91
CA ALA A 147 8.14 5.49 -2.60
C ALA A 147 7.04 6.37 -3.19
N LYS A 148 6.05 5.73 -3.83
CA LYS A 148 4.82 6.37 -4.28
C LYS A 148 3.87 6.61 -3.12
N TYR A 149 3.84 5.66 -2.18
CA TYR A 149 3.02 5.65 -0.98
C TYR A 149 3.84 5.24 0.24
N VAL A 150 3.39 5.68 1.40
CA VAL A 150 3.86 5.21 2.71
C VAL A 150 2.67 4.79 3.54
N SER A 151 2.82 3.73 4.34
CA SER A 151 1.77 3.20 5.22
C SER A 151 2.16 3.39 6.68
N PRO A 152 1.76 4.51 7.33
CA PRO A 152 1.98 4.74 8.75
C PRO A 152 1.12 3.81 9.61
N PHE A 153 1.71 3.26 10.67
CA PHE A 153 1.04 2.32 11.58
C PHE A 153 0.54 3.07 12.84
N VAL A 154 -0.36 4.03 12.64
CA VAL A 154 -0.91 4.90 13.69
C VAL A 154 -1.45 4.09 14.86
N GLY A 155 -2.33 3.10 14.64
CA GLY A 155 -2.90 2.29 15.69
C GLY A 155 -1.87 1.48 16.49
N ARG A 156 -0.80 0.99 15.85
CA ARG A 156 0.29 0.29 16.55
C ARG A 156 1.11 1.22 17.42
N VAL A 157 1.24 2.48 17.02
CA VAL A 157 1.89 3.51 17.86
C VAL A 157 1.04 3.83 19.05
N ASP A 158 -0.28 3.98 18.89
CA ASP A 158 -1.24 4.19 19.98
C ASP A 158 -1.27 3.01 20.96
N ASP A 159 -1.26 1.76 20.47
CA ASP A 159 -1.21 0.54 21.29
C ASP A 159 0.01 0.50 22.22
N ASN A 160 1.10 1.20 21.89
CA ASN A 160 2.31 1.32 22.68
C ASN A 160 2.38 2.62 23.51
N SER A 161 1.24 3.28 23.72
CA SER A 161 1.12 4.50 24.55
C SER A 161 1.87 5.72 23.99
N PHE A 162 2.17 5.75 22.71
CA PHE A 162 2.67 6.94 21.99
C PHE A 162 1.53 7.56 21.19
N GLY A 163 1.50 8.89 21.08
CA GLY A 163 0.47 9.58 20.29
C GLY A 163 0.60 9.29 18.80
N GLY A 164 -0.12 8.29 18.29
CA GLY A 164 -0.04 7.84 16.90
C GLY A 164 -0.42 8.92 15.88
N LEU A 165 -1.30 9.87 16.26
CA LEU A 165 -1.63 11.02 15.42
C LEU A 165 -0.44 11.92 15.12
N CYS A 166 0.60 11.92 15.97
CA CYS A 166 1.83 12.67 15.70
C CYS A 166 2.67 12.05 14.55
N LEU A 167 2.27 10.87 14.05
CA LEU A 167 2.92 10.19 12.94
C LEU A 167 2.45 10.71 11.56
N ILE A 168 1.28 11.35 11.52
CA ILE A 168 0.66 11.90 10.31
C ILE A 168 0.91 13.40 10.24
#